data_15c0c78dbf7b98a5e52ee26f0e8a828f
#
_entry.id   15c0c78dbf7b98a5e52ee26f0e8a828f
#
_cell.length_a   1.000
_cell.length_b   1.000
_cell.length_c   1.000
_cell.angle_alpha   90.00
_cell.angle_beta   90.00
_cell.angle_gamma   90.00
#
_symmetry.space_group_name_H-M   'P 1'
#
loop_
_entity.id
_entity.type
_entity.pdbx_description
1 polymer ?
#
loop_
_entity_poly.entity_id
_entity_poly.type
_entity_poly.pdbx_seq_one_letter_code
_entity_poly.pdbx_strand_id
1 'polypeptide(L)'
;MKRSLAIVVLSLGLARAAVAGVLPEDRADVLLHSYDGGGVTIQGPSLLVRKQFAQKFSVSANHYIDRVSSASIDVITTASPYNEERTQQSIGLDYLHDRWMMNVGFTNSEENDYTAETFSFGVSQDIFGDLTTVSLGYSLGNDTVGRRGDATFIED
;
A
#
# COMPACT_ATOMS: atom_id res chain seq x y z
N MET A 1 13.55 6.06 -32.47
CA MET A 1 12.71 4.86 -32.23
C MET A 1 13.07 4.31 -30.85
N LYS A 2 12.36 4.75 -29.81
CA LYS A 2 12.53 4.24 -28.44
C LYS A 2 11.54 3.10 -28.25
N ARG A 3 12.05 1.90 -28.01
CA ARG A 3 11.22 0.71 -27.72
C ARG A 3 10.93 0.73 -26.22
N SER A 4 9.68 1.05 -25.89
CA SER A 4 9.17 0.88 -24.52
C SER A 4 9.08 -0.61 -24.22
N LEU A 5 9.91 -1.07 -23.30
CA LEU A 5 9.87 -2.42 -22.77
C LEU A 5 8.85 -2.42 -21.62
N ALA A 6 7.64 -2.88 -21.91
CA ALA A 6 6.64 -3.10 -20.88
C ALA A 6 7.11 -4.29 -20.01
N ILE A 7 7.57 -4.00 -18.81
CA ILE A 7 7.88 -5.02 -17.81
C ILE A 7 6.56 -5.40 -17.15
N VAL A 8 6.01 -6.55 -17.54
CA VAL A 8 4.93 -7.19 -16.79
C VAL A 8 5.55 -7.78 -15.53
N VAL A 9 5.49 -7.04 -14.44
CA VAL A 9 5.82 -7.57 -13.12
C VAL A 9 4.65 -8.45 -12.69
N LEU A 10 4.81 -9.76 -12.86
CA LEU A 10 3.95 -10.76 -12.27
C LEU A 10 4.23 -10.76 -10.76
N SER A 11 3.58 -9.86 -10.02
CA SER A 11 3.61 -9.89 -8.56
C SER A 11 2.90 -11.18 -8.13
N LEU A 12 3.69 -12.16 -7.65
CA LEU A 12 3.16 -13.26 -6.86
C LEU A 12 2.64 -12.64 -5.56
N GLY A 13 1.44 -12.05 -5.64
CA GLY A 13 0.70 -11.63 -4.46
C GLY A 13 0.51 -12.87 -3.60
N LEU A 14 0.88 -12.77 -2.32
CA LEU A 14 0.50 -13.74 -1.30
C LEU A 14 -0.97 -14.09 -1.53
N ALA A 15 -1.24 -15.35 -1.85
CA ALA A 15 -2.58 -15.88 -1.97
C ALA A 15 -3.27 -15.64 -0.62
N ARG A 16 -4.00 -14.55 -0.49
CA ARG A 16 -5.05 -14.47 0.51
C ARG A 16 -6.00 -15.60 0.12
N ALA A 17 -6.25 -16.51 1.05
CA ALA A 17 -7.31 -17.48 0.87
C ALA A 17 -8.55 -16.66 0.48
N ALA A 18 -8.93 -16.69 -0.78
CA ALA A 18 -10.16 -16.10 -1.25
C ALA A 18 -11.27 -16.93 -0.64
N VAL A 19 -11.79 -16.47 0.50
CA VAL A 19 -13.01 -17.01 1.06
C VAL A 19 -14.11 -16.48 0.18
N ALA A 20 -14.72 -17.36 -0.56
CA ALA A 20 -15.77 -17.08 -1.51
C ALA A 20 -16.87 -16.20 -0.87
N GLY A 21 -17.16 -15.08 -1.50
CA GLY A 21 -18.34 -14.27 -1.22
C GLY A 21 -18.53 -13.73 0.20
N VAL A 22 -17.48 -13.55 0.99
CA VAL A 22 -17.57 -13.00 2.35
C VAL A 22 -16.83 -11.68 2.44
N LEU A 23 -17.54 -10.65 2.95
CA LEU A 23 -16.90 -9.35 3.26
C LEU A 23 -15.81 -9.51 4.32
N PRO A 24 -14.73 -8.74 4.20
CA PRO A 24 -13.70 -8.68 5.25
C PRO A 24 -14.31 -8.26 6.61
N GLU A 25 -13.90 -8.92 7.67
CA GLU A 25 -14.43 -8.73 9.03
C GLU A 25 -14.25 -7.29 9.55
N ASP A 26 -15.20 -6.86 10.40
CA ASP A 26 -15.07 -5.64 11.21
C ASP A 26 -13.86 -5.77 12.12
N ARG A 27 -12.95 -4.80 12.08
CA ARG A 27 -11.76 -4.82 12.93
C ARG A 27 -11.16 -3.43 13.13
N ALA A 28 -10.46 -3.29 14.23
CA ALA A 28 -9.58 -2.16 14.48
C ALA A 28 -8.24 -2.71 15.01
N ASP A 29 -7.16 -2.45 14.31
CA ASP A 29 -5.84 -2.92 14.66
C ASP A 29 -4.91 -1.75 14.90
N VAL A 30 -4.14 -1.83 15.96
CA VAL A 30 -2.99 -0.97 16.21
C VAL A 30 -1.74 -1.85 16.19
N LEU A 31 -0.78 -1.51 15.36
CA LEU A 31 0.48 -2.20 15.24
C LEU A 31 1.62 -1.22 15.51
N LEU A 32 2.56 -1.63 16.34
CA LEU A 32 3.87 -1.00 16.46
C LEU A 32 4.89 -1.95 15.84
N HIS A 33 5.57 -1.50 14.79
CA HIS A 33 6.62 -2.28 14.15
C HIS A 33 7.98 -1.68 14.45
N SER A 34 8.99 -2.54 14.52
CA SER A 34 10.39 -2.14 14.70
C SER A 34 11.27 -3.16 13.99
N TYR A 35 12.19 -2.64 13.19
CA TYR A 35 13.25 -3.41 12.54
C TYR A 35 14.58 -2.73 12.82
N ASP A 36 15.59 -3.50 13.16
CA ASP A 36 16.97 -3.05 13.34
C ASP A 36 17.91 -4.07 12.68
N GLY A 37 18.65 -3.65 11.67
CA GLY A 37 19.57 -4.53 10.97
C GLY A 37 20.24 -3.86 9.77
N GLY A 38 21.46 -4.30 9.45
CA GLY A 38 22.19 -3.78 8.29
C GLY A 38 22.54 -2.29 8.33
N GLY A 39 22.56 -1.68 9.53
CA GLY A 39 22.79 -0.23 9.69
C GLY A 39 21.56 0.62 9.41
N VAL A 40 20.38 0.00 9.36
CA VAL A 40 19.09 0.67 9.18
C VAL A 40 18.18 0.32 10.34
N THR A 41 17.55 1.32 10.94
CA THR A 41 16.48 1.16 11.91
C THR A 41 15.19 1.73 11.33
N ILE A 42 14.12 0.93 11.31
CA ILE A 42 12.79 1.33 10.85
C ILE A 42 11.81 1.09 11.99
N GLN A 43 11.00 2.09 12.32
CA GLN A 43 9.98 1.93 13.34
C GLN A 43 8.81 2.89 13.11
N GLY A 44 7.63 2.47 13.56
CA GLY A 44 6.45 3.33 13.49
C GLY A 44 5.17 2.65 13.92
N PRO A 45 4.11 3.45 14.10
CA PRO A 45 2.76 2.96 14.34
C PRO A 45 2.01 2.73 13.03
N SER A 46 1.04 1.80 13.10
CA SER A 46 0.01 1.63 12.08
C SER A 46 -1.36 1.49 12.76
N LEU A 47 -2.38 2.10 12.17
CA LEU A 47 -3.76 1.99 12.58
C LEU A 47 -4.60 1.57 11.37
N LEU A 48 -5.30 0.45 11.49
CA LEU A 48 -6.29 -0.01 10.52
C LEU A 48 -7.66 -0.05 11.19
N VAL A 49 -8.65 0.55 10.56
CA VAL A 49 -10.06 0.42 10.94
C VAL A 49 -10.84 -0.09 9.73
N ARG A 50 -11.71 -1.07 9.97
CA ARG A 50 -12.60 -1.62 8.95
C ARG A 50 -13.99 -1.81 9.52
N LYS A 51 -15.00 -1.42 8.74
CA LYS A 51 -16.41 -1.52 9.13
C LYS A 51 -17.27 -1.98 7.97
N GLN A 52 -18.08 -3.00 8.23
CA GLN A 52 -19.13 -3.47 7.31
C GLN A 52 -20.41 -2.67 7.46
N PHE A 53 -21.12 -2.53 6.35
CA PHE A 53 -22.44 -1.86 6.28
C PHE A 53 -23.38 -2.66 5.38
N ALA A 54 -24.64 -2.73 5.81
CA ALA A 54 -25.73 -3.36 5.05
C ALA A 54 -25.42 -4.78 4.54
N GLN A 55 -24.47 -5.50 5.16
CA GLN A 55 -24.05 -6.85 4.76
C GLN A 55 -23.53 -6.95 3.31
N LYS A 56 -23.26 -5.82 2.67
CA LYS A 56 -22.81 -5.74 1.27
C LYS A 56 -21.58 -4.86 1.06
N PHE A 57 -21.31 -3.99 2.02
CA PHE A 57 -20.20 -3.04 1.91
C PHE A 57 -19.24 -3.20 3.08
N SER A 58 -17.96 -3.04 2.82
CA SER A 58 -16.94 -2.91 3.83
C SER A 58 -16.07 -1.69 3.49
N VAL A 59 -15.95 -0.76 4.42
CA VAL A 59 -15.07 0.41 4.30
C VAL A 59 -13.87 0.18 5.20
N SER A 60 -12.69 0.46 4.70
CA SER A 60 -11.44 0.41 5.46
C SER A 60 -10.67 1.71 5.34
N ALA A 61 -10.01 2.09 6.42
CA ALA A 61 -9.04 3.17 6.45
C ALA A 61 -7.79 2.70 7.18
N ASN A 62 -6.62 3.03 6.61
CA ASN A 62 -5.33 2.72 7.21
C ASN A 62 -4.48 3.98 7.27
N HIS A 63 -3.79 4.15 8.38
CA HIS A 63 -2.76 5.17 8.57
C HIS A 63 -1.49 4.48 9.06
N TYR A 64 -0.39 4.69 8.37
CA TYR A 64 0.87 4.00 8.58
C TYR A 64 2.01 5.00 8.57
N ILE A 65 2.90 4.93 9.54
CA ILE A 65 4.08 5.79 9.63
C ILE A 65 5.31 4.90 9.71
N ASP A 66 6.30 5.18 8.87
CA ASP A 66 7.65 4.64 8.95
C ASP A 66 8.64 5.76 9.26
N ARG A 67 9.43 5.59 10.31
CA ARG A 67 10.60 6.40 10.56
C ARG A 67 11.82 5.56 10.28
N VAL A 68 12.54 5.94 9.24
CA VAL A 68 13.73 5.27 8.77
C VAL A 68 14.95 6.08 9.20
N SER A 69 15.80 5.51 10.01
CA SER A 69 17.13 6.06 10.28
C SER A 69 18.20 5.11 9.74
N SER A 70 19.14 5.64 9.01
CA SER A 70 20.21 4.87 8.44
C SER A 70 21.54 5.58 8.68
N ALA A 71 22.52 4.81 9.13
CA ALA A 71 23.87 5.28 9.31
C ALA A 71 24.83 4.16 8.89
N SER A 72 25.51 4.32 7.74
CA SER A 72 26.68 3.50 7.45
C SER A 72 27.83 3.88 8.40
N ILE A 73 28.80 2.98 8.56
CA ILE A 73 30.00 3.25 9.38
C ILE A 73 30.70 4.53 8.91
N ASP A 74 30.72 4.79 7.60
CA ASP A 74 31.31 5.99 7.03
C ASP A 74 30.49 7.25 7.33
N VAL A 75 29.16 7.14 7.39
CA VAL A 75 28.26 8.24 7.75
C VAL A 75 28.37 8.58 9.24
N ILE A 76 28.48 7.59 10.13
CA ILE A 76 28.65 7.83 11.58
C ILE A 76 29.94 8.61 11.87
N THR A 77 30.97 8.41 11.06
CA THR A 77 32.28 9.05 11.28
C THR A 77 32.45 10.40 10.61
N THR A 78 31.65 10.71 9.57
CA THR A 78 31.88 11.89 8.70
C THR A 78 30.65 12.74 8.43
N ALA A 79 29.44 12.25 8.64
CA ALA A 79 28.19 12.95 8.32
C ALA A 79 27.10 12.73 9.37
N SER A 80 26.01 13.50 9.28
CA SER A 80 24.84 13.30 10.11
C SER A 80 24.07 12.03 9.68
N PRO A 81 23.47 11.27 10.64
CA PRO A 81 22.59 10.17 10.30
C PRO A 81 21.45 10.61 9.39
N TYR A 82 21.13 9.79 8.39
CA TYR A 82 19.97 10.01 7.52
C TYR A 82 18.70 9.63 8.28
N ASN A 83 17.74 10.54 8.33
CA ASN A 83 16.42 10.30 8.89
C ASN A 83 15.36 10.67 7.85
N GLU A 84 14.48 9.71 7.58
CA GLU A 84 13.34 9.86 6.70
C GLU A 84 12.07 9.45 7.43
N GLU A 85 10.98 10.17 7.18
CA GLU A 85 9.66 9.79 7.67
C GLU A 85 8.74 9.64 6.47
N ARG A 86 8.13 8.46 6.35
CA ARG A 86 7.09 8.16 5.37
C ARG A 86 5.75 8.06 6.09
N THR A 87 4.79 8.82 5.64
CA THR A 87 3.40 8.71 6.07
C THR A 87 2.56 8.17 4.92
N GLN A 88 1.87 7.06 5.15
CA GLN A 88 0.96 6.47 4.18
C GLN A 88 -0.45 6.43 4.73
N GLN A 89 -1.39 6.87 3.90
CA GLN A 89 -2.82 6.83 4.18
C GLN A 89 -3.53 6.07 3.07
N SER A 90 -4.44 5.18 3.44
CA SER A 90 -5.24 4.47 2.46
C SER A 90 -6.69 4.35 2.90
N ILE A 91 -7.58 4.41 1.92
CA ILE A 91 -9.01 4.16 2.07
C ILE A 91 -9.43 3.10 1.07
N GLY A 92 -10.28 2.18 1.50
CA GLY A 92 -10.79 1.10 0.66
C GLY A 92 -12.28 0.93 0.83
N LEU A 93 -12.94 0.54 -0.25
CA LEU A 93 -14.34 0.15 -0.29
C LEU A 93 -14.44 -1.21 -0.98
N ASP A 94 -15.00 -2.18 -0.27
CA ASP A 94 -15.39 -3.46 -0.82
C ASP A 94 -16.91 -3.52 -0.99
N TYR A 95 -17.37 -4.07 -2.10
CA TYR A 95 -18.78 -4.31 -2.38
C TYR A 95 -19.01 -5.76 -2.76
N LEU A 96 -19.87 -6.44 -2.00
CA LEU A 96 -20.27 -7.82 -2.21
C LEU A 96 -21.66 -7.90 -2.82
N HIS A 97 -21.79 -8.58 -3.95
CA HIS A 97 -23.06 -8.91 -4.58
C HIS A 97 -23.07 -10.37 -5.04
N ASP A 98 -23.84 -11.19 -4.35
CA ASP A 98 -23.87 -12.64 -4.53
C ASP A 98 -22.45 -13.27 -4.44
N ARG A 99 -21.88 -13.69 -5.56
CA ARG A 99 -20.56 -14.28 -5.68
C ARG A 99 -19.52 -13.31 -6.29
N TRP A 100 -19.89 -12.04 -6.44
CA TRP A 100 -19.01 -11.00 -6.93
C TRP A 100 -18.51 -10.14 -5.78
N MET A 101 -17.22 -9.96 -5.73
CA MET A 101 -16.57 -8.98 -4.87
C MET A 101 -15.91 -7.93 -5.74
N MET A 102 -16.26 -6.68 -5.52
CA MET A 102 -15.61 -5.52 -6.14
C MET A 102 -14.90 -4.73 -5.06
N ASN A 103 -13.70 -4.25 -5.36
CA ASN A 103 -12.96 -3.37 -4.48
C ASN A 103 -12.46 -2.14 -5.21
N VAL A 104 -12.45 -1.03 -4.50
CA VAL A 104 -11.83 0.23 -4.91
C VAL A 104 -10.94 0.69 -3.77
N GLY A 105 -9.74 1.14 -4.09
CA GLY A 105 -8.80 1.64 -3.11
C GLY A 105 -8.09 2.89 -3.60
N PHE A 106 -7.77 3.76 -2.65
CA PHE A 106 -6.89 4.89 -2.86
C PHE A 106 -5.83 4.89 -1.76
N THR A 107 -4.59 5.12 -2.14
CA THR A 107 -3.45 5.23 -1.23
C THR A 107 -2.65 6.45 -1.60
N ASN A 108 -2.32 7.25 -0.59
CA ASN A 108 -1.35 8.34 -0.66
C ASN A 108 -0.18 8.02 0.27
N SER A 109 1.04 8.21 -0.20
CA SER A 109 2.28 8.06 0.55
C SER A 109 3.12 9.31 0.38
N GLU A 110 3.55 9.90 1.47
CA GLU A 110 4.35 11.13 1.50
C GLU A 110 5.67 10.88 2.24
N GLU A 111 6.75 11.31 1.61
CA GLU A 111 8.10 11.39 2.15
C GLU A 111 8.62 12.83 1.98
N ASN A 112 9.82 13.12 2.43
CA ASN A 112 10.37 14.49 2.37
C ASN A 112 10.55 15.04 0.94
N ASP A 113 10.80 14.15 -0.02
CA ASP A 113 11.09 14.48 -1.43
C ASP A 113 10.37 13.55 -2.42
N TYR A 114 9.38 12.79 -1.93
CA TYR A 114 8.62 11.85 -2.74
C TYR A 114 7.16 11.78 -2.29
N THR A 115 6.26 11.90 -3.24
CA THR A 115 4.82 11.69 -3.02
C THR A 115 4.31 10.68 -4.05
N ALA A 116 3.57 9.68 -3.58
CA ALA A 116 2.97 8.66 -4.42
C ALA A 116 1.48 8.55 -4.17
N GLU A 117 0.70 8.60 -5.23
CA GLU A 117 -0.74 8.36 -5.21
C GLU A 117 -1.06 7.12 -6.02
N THR A 118 -1.86 6.22 -5.43
CA THR A 118 -2.26 4.99 -6.12
C THR A 118 -3.76 4.82 -6.03
N PHE A 119 -4.39 4.68 -7.18
CA PHE A 119 -5.77 4.25 -7.30
C PHE A 119 -5.81 2.78 -7.73
N SER A 120 -6.64 1.96 -7.09
CA SER A 120 -6.81 0.54 -7.41
C SER A 120 -8.28 0.18 -7.57
N PHE A 121 -8.54 -0.73 -8.51
CA PHE A 121 -9.83 -1.35 -8.71
C PHE A 121 -9.64 -2.84 -8.89
N GLY A 122 -10.53 -3.64 -8.31
CA GLY A 122 -10.52 -5.08 -8.48
C GLY A 122 -11.93 -5.64 -8.55
N VAL A 123 -12.05 -6.76 -9.22
CA VAL A 123 -13.25 -7.58 -9.24
C VAL A 123 -12.87 -9.03 -9.14
N SER A 124 -13.59 -9.79 -8.34
CA SER A 124 -13.46 -11.24 -8.26
C SER A 124 -14.81 -11.91 -8.30
N GLN A 125 -14.86 -13.11 -8.84
CA GLN A 125 -16.06 -13.93 -8.92
C GLN A 125 -15.72 -15.38 -8.60
N ASP A 126 -16.56 -15.98 -7.76
CA ASP A 126 -16.53 -17.41 -7.49
C ASP A 126 -17.40 -18.16 -8.48
N ILE A 127 -16.83 -19.20 -9.08
CA ILE A 127 -17.43 -20.03 -10.12
C ILE A 127 -17.32 -21.52 -9.74
N PHE A 128 -18.03 -22.37 -10.45
CA PHE A 128 -18.05 -23.84 -10.24
C PHE A 128 -18.40 -24.26 -8.82
N GLY A 129 -19.44 -23.62 -8.20
CA GLY A 129 -19.84 -23.94 -6.84
C GLY A 129 -18.80 -23.56 -5.79
N ASP A 130 -18.16 -22.41 -5.98
CA ASP A 130 -17.12 -21.82 -5.12
C ASP A 130 -15.78 -22.60 -5.09
N LEU A 131 -15.59 -23.47 -6.09
CA LEU A 131 -14.33 -24.23 -6.24
C LEU A 131 -13.23 -23.43 -6.93
N THR A 132 -13.58 -22.32 -7.59
CA THR A 132 -12.62 -21.49 -8.34
C THR A 132 -12.99 -20.02 -8.19
N THR A 133 -12.02 -19.18 -7.85
CA THR A 133 -12.16 -17.72 -7.87
C THR A 133 -11.38 -17.16 -9.03
N VAL A 134 -12.03 -16.38 -9.88
CA VAL A 134 -11.40 -15.62 -10.94
C VAL A 134 -11.34 -14.15 -10.49
N SER A 135 -10.16 -13.53 -10.58
CA SER A 135 -9.95 -12.15 -10.17
C SER A 135 -9.27 -11.35 -11.27
N LEU A 136 -9.72 -10.10 -11.43
CA LEU A 136 -9.10 -9.08 -12.27
C LEU A 136 -8.84 -7.85 -11.42
N GLY A 137 -7.66 -7.28 -11.54
CA GLY A 137 -7.28 -6.04 -10.87
C GLY A 137 -6.59 -5.07 -11.81
N TYR A 138 -6.79 -3.79 -11.55
CA TYR A 138 -6.14 -2.69 -12.22
C TYR A 138 -5.67 -1.66 -11.18
N SER A 139 -4.48 -1.10 -11.39
CA SER A 139 -3.93 -0.07 -10.53
C SER A 139 -3.25 1.01 -11.38
N LEU A 140 -3.46 2.26 -10.96
CA LEU A 140 -2.79 3.44 -11.50
C LEU A 140 -2.02 4.10 -10.36
N GLY A 141 -0.73 4.36 -10.59
CA GLY A 141 0.13 5.13 -9.71
C GLY A 141 0.54 6.45 -10.38
N ASN A 142 0.64 7.48 -9.57
CA ASN A 142 1.17 8.79 -9.93
C ASN A 142 2.19 9.15 -8.85
N ASP A 143 3.43 9.35 -9.26
CA ASP A 143 4.53 9.59 -8.35
C ASP A 143 5.18 10.94 -8.69
N THR A 144 5.42 11.76 -7.69
CA THR A 144 6.12 13.03 -7.83
C THR A 144 7.41 12.99 -7.03
N VAL A 145 8.53 13.25 -7.68
CA VAL A 145 9.86 13.27 -7.09
C VAL A 145 10.35 14.71 -6.95
N GLY A 146 10.66 15.13 -5.74
CA GLY A 146 11.30 16.39 -5.43
C GLY A 146 12.79 16.23 -5.13
N ARG A 147 13.46 17.34 -4.85
CA ARG A 147 14.84 17.36 -4.35
C ARG A 147 14.92 18.18 -3.08
N ARG A 148 15.46 17.57 -2.03
CA ARG A 148 15.63 18.26 -0.76
C ARG A 148 16.51 19.49 -0.91
N GLY A 149 15.98 20.68 -0.53
CA GLY A 149 16.69 21.95 -0.64
C GLY A 149 16.59 22.66 -2.00
N ASP A 150 15.90 22.06 -2.98
CA ASP A 150 15.64 22.67 -4.29
C ASP A 150 14.15 22.56 -4.64
N ALA A 151 13.39 23.58 -4.29
CA ALA A 151 11.95 23.65 -4.54
C ALA A 151 11.58 23.81 -6.03
N THR A 152 12.55 23.97 -6.90
CA THR A 152 12.33 24.12 -8.34
C THR A 152 12.46 22.79 -9.10
N PHE A 153 13.01 21.78 -8.45
CA PHE A 153 13.16 20.46 -9.03
C PHE A 153 11.91 19.60 -8.70
N ILE A 154 11.13 19.28 -9.73
CA ILE A 154 9.97 18.38 -9.67
C ILE A 154 9.99 17.53 -10.92
N GLU A 155 9.89 16.21 -10.77
CA GLU A 155 9.71 15.22 -11.85
C GLU A 155 8.47 14.38 -11.53
N ASP A 156 7.60 14.20 -12.56
CA ASP A 156 6.37 13.39 -12.52
C ASP A 156 6.54 12.10 -13.36
#